data_a6d9d8ac19dfe37198f208b389065159
#
_entry.id   a6d9d8ac19dfe37198f208b389065159
#
_cell.length_a   1.000
_cell.length_b   1.000
_cell.length_c   1.000
_cell.angle_alpha   90.00
_cell.angle_beta   90.00
_cell.angle_gamma   90.00
#
_symmetry.space_group_name_H-M   'P 1'
#
loop_
_entity.id
_entity.type
_entity.pdbx_description
1 polymer ?
#
loop_
_entity_poly.entity_id
_entity_poly.type
_entity_poly.pdbx_seq_one_letter_code
_entity_poly.pdbx_strand_id
1 'polypeptide(L)'
;MTAGPGRPATPHTATPHATAPHTAAPRPGGRPRIALVPLDERPACTALPRMVAAVAGADLLLPPAAALPALRRPGDPAALGSWLAATDADAAVVSLETLGHGGLIASRTRPATVASATAAWEPLRALAARGTPVHAVTLVTRTPDSADAMEEPAYWDPHGPDLHRLSAALHRAADGEAGAAAEARDAAGRVPPEVRADFLTRRLRNHAVNLAALELAADGTVRSLVVGADDTAPHGLATAELHWLDRWADWLGLRGRVAVRPGADEACTALVARTLLGLFGGGPVAVRVEAVDPAGLLRTAPYENVPVGTTAARQLEACGATAVAPEGPAPDAVLLVHTPDGAGDWAVAPPAATDPAPAAALAARAARLLDGGHGVAVADCAQPNGADPALVAALAAEGVLERLTSYAGWNTAGNTLGTVAAHTVAAVAARRAGRFDADAHRRLLLHRLLEDWGYMASARGRARAALGSDPARHDRVPADHPVLAAVAADLAACRDRLPGFGGLAVDPRSVVLPWNRTFEVDFALTGGAAAVQATAAVPATAVPATGPAAGARPAEEQE
;
A
#
# COMPACT_ATOMS: atom_id res chain seq x y z
N MET A 1 -12.09 69.55 -10.35
CA MET A 1 -12.52 68.40 -11.13
C MET A 1 -12.45 67.17 -10.22
N THR A 2 -13.57 66.79 -9.66
CA THR A 2 -13.74 65.73 -8.66
C THR A 2 -14.02 64.40 -9.35
N ALA A 3 -13.15 63.45 -9.13
CA ALA A 3 -13.33 62.08 -9.61
C ALA A 3 -14.34 61.33 -8.72
N GLY A 4 -15.38 60.79 -9.31
CA GLY A 4 -16.40 60.00 -8.62
C GLY A 4 -15.93 58.59 -8.24
N PRO A 5 -16.59 57.95 -7.24
CA PRO A 5 -16.18 56.65 -6.73
C PRO A 5 -16.55 55.52 -7.70
N GLY A 6 -15.55 54.67 -8.00
CA GLY A 6 -15.71 53.47 -8.80
C GLY A 6 -16.62 52.44 -8.11
N ARG A 7 -17.48 51.84 -8.90
CA ARG A 7 -18.39 50.75 -8.52
C ARG A 7 -17.58 49.50 -8.11
N PRO A 8 -17.92 48.80 -7.01
CA PRO A 8 -17.27 47.54 -6.68
C PRO A 8 -17.68 46.43 -7.67
N ALA A 9 -16.68 45.67 -8.12
CA ALA A 9 -16.90 44.50 -8.95
C ALA A 9 -17.62 43.41 -8.12
N THR A 10 -18.69 42.88 -8.67
CA THR A 10 -19.41 41.71 -8.14
C THR A 10 -18.52 40.46 -8.21
N PRO A 11 -18.40 39.67 -7.13
CA PRO A 11 -17.67 38.40 -7.19
C PRO A 11 -18.43 37.41 -8.09
N HIS A 12 -17.74 36.87 -9.05
CA HIS A 12 -18.22 35.72 -9.82
C HIS A 12 -18.39 34.54 -8.86
N THR A 13 -19.61 34.21 -8.49
CA THR A 13 -19.97 32.94 -7.88
C THR A 13 -19.86 31.87 -8.95
N ALA A 14 -18.77 31.11 -8.93
CA ALA A 14 -18.67 29.86 -9.67
C ALA A 14 -19.69 28.88 -9.08
N THR A 15 -20.70 28.55 -9.86
CA THR A 15 -21.68 27.50 -9.54
C THR A 15 -20.93 26.19 -9.43
N PRO A 16 -21.03 25.41 -8.34
CA PRO A 16 -20.45 24.09 -8.29
C PRO A 16 -21.16 23.21 -9.33
N HIS A 17 -20.43 22.76 -10.33
CA HIS A 17 -20.89 21.71 -11.23
C HIS A 17 -21.10 20.43 -10.38
N ALA A 18 -22.32 20.23 -9.91
CA ALA A 18 -22.78 18.95 -9.43
C ALA A 18 -22.84 18.01 -10.64
N THR A 19 -21.75 17.31 -10.92
CA THR A 19 -21.79 16.16 -11.82
C THR A 19 -22.62 15.08 -11.17
N ALA A 20 -23.80 14.83 -11.74
CA ALA A 20 -24.63 13.67 -11.38
C ALA A 20 -23.78 12.38 -11.42
N PRO A 21 -24.01 11.43 -10.51
CA PRO A 21 -23.32 10.16 -10.53
C PRO A 21 -23.75 9.36 -11.77
N HIS A 22 -22.95 9.43 -12.83
CA HIS A 22 -23.01 8.44 -13.90
C HIS A 22 -22.39 7.15 -13.33
N THR A 23 -23.18 6.37 -12.60
CA THR A 23 -22.86 4.99 -12.30
C THR A 23 -23.17 4.20 -13.57
N ALA A 24 -22.13 3.75 -14.26
CA ALA A 24 -22.29 2.61 -15.14
C ALA A 24 -22.77 1.46 -14.25
N ALA A 25 -24.03 1.07 -14.40
CA ALA A 25 -24.56 -0.06 -13.65
C ALA A 25 -23.79 -1.32 -14.08
N PRO A 26 -23.38 -2.18 -13.14
CA PRO A 26 -22.74 -3.44 -13.49
C PRO A 26 -23.65 -4.24 -14.42
N ARG A 27 -23.07 -5.05 -15.30
CA ARG A 27 -23.81 -5.90 -16.23
C ARG A 27 -24.85 -6.70 -15.46
N PRO A 28 -26.11 -6.72 -15.87
CA PRO A 28 -27.17 -7.45 -15.16
C PRO A 28 -26.78 -8.92 -14.98
N GLY A 29 -26.66 -9.39 -13.73
CA GLY A 29 -26.39 -10.79 -13.39
C GLY A 29 -24.92 -11.26 -13.46
N GLY A 30 -23.97 -10.44 -13.94
CA GLY A 30 -22.54 -10.78 -14.03
C GLY A 30 -21.73 -10.45 -12.76
N ARG A 31 -20.53 -11.05 -12.67
CA ARG A 31 -19.52 -10.61 -11.70
C ARG A 31 -18.92 -9.28 -12.16
N PRO A 32 -18.81 -8.27 -11.30
CA PRO A 32 -18.08 -7.04 -11.65
C PRO A 32 -16.64 -7.34 -12.06
N ARG A 33 -16.16 -6.66 -13.08
CA ARG A 33 -14.79 -6.84 -13.62
C ARG A 33 -14.02 -5.54 -13.43
N ILE A 34 -12.92 -5.59 -12.70
CA ILE A 34 -12.05 -4.44 -12.44
C ILE A 34 -10.71 -4.69 -13.10
N ALA A 35 -10.27 -3.81 -14.01
CA ALA A 35 -8.92 -3.84 -14.57
C ALA A 35 -7.96 -3.21 -13.56
N LEU A 36 -6.87 -3.89 -13.20
CA LEU A 36 -5.85 -3.38 -12.30
C LEU A 36 -4.49 -3.31 -12.99
N VAL A 37 -3.92 -2.11 -13.10
CA VAL A 37 -2.48 -1.91 -13.31
C VAL A 37 -1.85 -1.71 -11.92
N PRO A 38 -1.20 -2.73 -11.35
CA PRO A 38 -0.70 -2.70 -9.98
C PRO A 38 0.55 -1.82 -9.85
N LEU A 39 0.91 -1.46 -8.61
CA LEU A 39 2.12 -0.71 -8.32
C LEU A 39 3.40 -1.46 -8.72
N ASP A 40 3.40 -2.77 -8.45
CA ASP A 40 4.41 -3.74 -8.87
C ASP A 40 3.81 -5.15 -8.90
N GLU A 41 4.65 -6.17 -9.14
CA GLU A 41 4.22 -7.56 -9.27
C GLU A 41 4.09 -8.31 -7.95
N ARG A 42 4.48 -7.72 -6.81
CA ARG A 42 4.41 -8.38 -5.50
C ARG A 42 2.99 -8.77 -5.11
N PRO A 43 2.84 -9.79 -4.27
CA PRO A 43 1.54 -10.26 -3.78
C PRO A 43 0.71 -9.16 -3.10
N ALA A 44 1.34 -8.25 -2.36
CA ALA A 44 0.69 -7.10 -1.74
C ALA A 44 -0.03 -6.22 -2.77
N CYS A 45 0.52 -6.11 -4.00
CA CYS A 45 -0.01 -5.28 -5.08
C CYS A 45 -0.89 -6.06 -6.08
N THR A 46 -0.84 -7.40 -6.08
CA THR A 46 -1.55 -8.24 -7.06
C THR A 46 -2.51 -9.25 -6.42
N ALA A 47 -2.03 -10.10 -5.51
CA ALA A 47 -2.83 -11.13 -4.85
C ALA A 47 -3.79 -10.54 -3.82
N LEU A 48 -3.34 -9.61 -2.98
CA LEU A 48 -4.17 -8.99 -1.95
C LEU A 48 -5.39 -8.26 -2.53
N PRO A 49 -5.27 -7.35 -3.53
CA PRO A 49 -6.45 -6.73 -4.14
C PRO A 49 -7.36 -7.75 -4.83
N ARG A 50 -6.81 -8.86 -5.37
CA ARG A 50 -7.62 -9.96 -5.95
C ARG A 50 -8.43 -10.68 -4.86
N MET A 51 -7.82 -10.97 -3.72
CA MET A 51 -8.52 -11.59 -2.59
C MET A 51 -9.63 -10.68 -2.06
N VAL A 52 -9.39 -9.36 -1.95
CA VAL A 52 -10.41 -8.39 -1.54
C VAL A 52 -11.54 -8.32 -2.56
N ALA A 53 -11.25 -8.32 -3.85
CA ALA A 53 -12.28 -8.36 -4.90
C ALA A 53 -13.11 -9.66 -4.82
N ALA A 54 -12.47 -10.79 -4.57
CA ALA A 54 -13.14 -12.09 -4.43
C ALA A 54 -14.14 -12.12 -3.27
N VAL A 55 -13.85 -11.48 -2.13
CA VAL A 55 -14.80 -11.32 -1.00
C VAL A 55 -16.12 -10.70 -1.45
N ALA A 56 -16.05 -9.82 -2.46
CA ALA A 56 -17.21 -9.12 -3.02
C ALA A 56 -17.78 -9.80 -4.28
N GLY A 57 -17.37 -11.02 -4.59
CA GLY A 57 -17.81 -11.74 -5.78
C GLY A 57 -17.44 -11.02 -7.09
N ALA A 58 -16.32 -10.30 -7.14
CA ALA A 58 -15.82 -9.57 -8.30
C ALA A 58 -14.56 -10.22 -8.88
N ASP A 59 -14.32 -9.99 -10.16
CA ASP A 59 -13.14 -10.46 -10.88
C ASP A 59 -12.13 -9.30 -11.04
N LEU A 60 -10.89 -9.52 -10.60
CA LEU A 60 -9.79 -8.59 -10.80
C LEU A 60 -8.94 -9.06 -11.98
N LEU A 61 -8.85 -8.22 -13.02
CA LEU A 61 -8.10 -8.48 -14.24
C LEU A 61 -6.74 -7.82 -14.15
N LEU A 62 -5.68 -8.60 -14.34
CA LEU A 62 -4.29 -8.12 -14.35
C LEU A 62 -3.72 -8.17 -15.76
N PRO A 63 -2.79 -7.27 -16.13
CA PRO A 63 -2.06 -7.36 -17.37
C PRO A 63 -1.18 -8.63 -17.41
N PRO A 64 -0.73 -9.05 -18.62
CA PRO A 64 0.23 -10.14 -18.72
C PRO A 64 1.48 -9.87 -17.89
N ALA A 65 2.00 -10.90 -17.22
CA ALA A 65 3.18 -10.80 -16.35
C ALA A 65 4.40 -10.21 -17.07
N ALA A 66 4.55 -10.46 -18.37
CA ALA A 66 5.64 -9.91 -19.17
C ALA A 66 5.60 -8.37 -19.28
N ALA A 67 4.41 -7.75 -19.16
CA ALA A 67 4.24 -6.29 -19.20
C ALA A 67 4.48 -5.66 -17.81
N LEU A 68 4.39 -6.43 -16.72
CA LEU A 68 4.62 -5.94 -15.36
C LEU A 68 6.12 -5.74 -15.07
N PRO A 69 6.46 -4.87 -14.10
CA PRO A 69 7.83 -4.80 -13.60
C PRO A 69 8.25 -6.13 -12.97
N ALA A 70 9.55 -6.33 -12.77
CA ALA A 70 10.08 -7.40 -11.95
C ALA A 70 11.31 -6.89 -11.22
N LEU A 71 11.16 -6.50 -9.95
CA LEU A 71 12.16 -5.82 -9.13
C LEU A 71 12.76 -4.62 -9.91
N ARG A 72 14.02 -4.64 -10.31
CA ARG A 72 14.68 -3.56 -11.05
C ARG A 72 14.38 -3.53 -12.55
N ARG A 73 13.84 -4.61 -13.13
CA ARG A 73 13.38 -4.63 -14.52
C ARG A 73 12.07 -3.83 -14.61
N PRO A 74 12.02 -2.76 -15.38
CA PRO A 74 10.79 -2.00 -15.53
C PRO A 74 9.74 -2.82 -16.30
N GLY A 75 8.47 -2.57 -16.01
CA GLY A 75 7.38 -2.96 -16.88
C GLY A 75 7.40 -2.19 -18.20
N ASP A 76 6.49 -2.54 -19.09
CA ASP A 76 6.34 -1.90 -20.40
C ASP A 76 5.09 -0.97 -20.41
N PRO A 77 5.25 0.36 -20.26
CA PRO A 77 4.13 1.30 -20.26
C PRO A 77 3.25 1.22 -21.53
N ALA A 78 3.84 0.95 -22.69
CA ALA A 78 3.09 0.87 -23.94
C ALA A 78 2.22 -0.40 -24.00
N ALA A 79 2.77 -1.54 -23.58
CA ALA A 79 2.02 -2.79 -23.48
C ALA A 79 0.92 -2.70 -22.41
N LEU A 80 1.20 -2.08 -21.26
CA LEU A 80 0.22 -1.83 -20.20
C LEU A 80 -0.93 -0.93 -20.67
N GLY A 81 -0.61 0.17 -21.37
CA GLY A 81 -1.60 1.09 -21.94
C GLY A 81 -2.47 0.41 -22.99
N SER A 82 -1.87 -0.39 -23.88
CA SER A 82 -2.59 -1.17 -24.90
C SER A 82 -3.52 -2.21 -24.28
N TRP A 83 -3.03 -2.94 -23.27
CA TRP A 83 -3.83 -3.91 -22.52
C TRP A 83 -5.02 -3.23 -21.83
N LEU A 84 -4.77 -2.11 -21.15
CA LEU A 84 -5.80 -1.36 -20.42
C LEU A 84 -6.89 -0.85 -21.37
N ALA A 85 -6.50 -0.34 -22.55
CA ALA A 85 -7.42 0.15 -23.57
C ALA A 85 -8.29 -0.96 -24.18
N ALA A 86 -7.74 -2.18 -24.31
CA ALA A 86 -8.42 -3.36 -24.88
C ALA A 86 -9.23 -4.16 -23.86
N THR A 87 -8.99 -3.95 -22.55
CA THR A 87 -9.65 -4.73 -21.49
C THR A 87 -11.11 -4.30 -21.33
N ASP A 88 -12.00 -5.28 -21.42
CA ASP A 88 -13.42 -5.11 -21.14
C ASP A 88 -13.69 -5.23 -19.64
N ALA A 89 -13.73 -4.09 -18.96
CA ALA A 89 -13.93 -3.98 -17.51
C ALA A 89 -14.97 -2.90 -17.16
N ASP A 90 -15.63 -3.08 -16.01
CA ASP A 90 -16.63 -2.14 -15.49
C ASP A 90 -15.97 -0.92 -14.82
N ALA A 91 -14.70 -1.04 -14.43
CA ALA A 91 -13.88 0.04 -13.88
C ALA A 91 -12.39 -0.29 -14.02
N ALA A 92 -11.54 0.73 -13.87
CA ALA A 92 -10.08 0.57 -13.84
C ALA A 92 -9.47 1.17 -12.56
N VAL A 93 -8.50 0.47 -11.98
CA VAL A 93 -7.62 0.95 -10.90
C VAL A 93 -6.19 0.93 -11.42
N VAL A 94 -5.48 2.04 -11.35
CA VAL A 94 -4.20 2.20 -12.07
C VAL A 94 -3.14 2.87 -11.18
N SER A 95 -1.98 2.23 -11.04
CA SER A 95 -0.77 2.91 -10.57
C SER A 95 -0.20 3.77 -11.70
N LEU A 96 -0.10 5.06 -11.43
CA LEU A 96 0.49 6.03 -12.36
C LEU A 96 2.01 5.86 -12.48
N GLU A 97 2.68 5.34 -11.44
CA GLU A 97 4.10 4.96 -11.48
C GLU A 97 4.33 3.84 -12.49
N THR A 98 3.49 2.81 -12.44
CA THR A 98 3.64 1.64 -13.31
C THR A 98 3.30 1.99 -14.75
N LEU A 99 2.22 2.72 -14.96
CA LEU A 99 1.84 3.15 -16.31
C LEU A 99 2.80 4.20 -16.89
N GLY A 100 3.37 5.10 -16.05
CA GLY A 100 4.25 6.19 -16.51
C GLY A 100 5.73 5.85 -16.54
N HIS A 101 6.21 5.09 -15.55
CA HIS A 101 7.64 4.79 -15.36
C HIS A 101 7.99 3.32 -15.54
N GLY A 102 6.99 2.44 -15.57
CA GLY A 102 7.18 0.99 -15.57
C GLY A 102 7.31 0.39 -14.16
N GLY A 103 6.86 1.07 -13.10
CA GLY A 103 6.79 0.57 -11.73
C GLY A 103 7.41 1.47 -10.68
N LEU A 104 7.22 1.09 -9.42
CA LEU A 104 7.70 1.83 -8.24
C LEU A 104 9.21 2.03 -8.28
N ILE A 105 10.00 0.96 -8.39
CA ILE A 105 11.46 1.05 -8.42
C ILE A 105 11.95 1.82 -9.66
N ALA A 106 11.29 1.63 -10.81
CA ALA A 106 11.62 2.36 -12.02
C ALA A 106 11.40 3.87 -11.86
N SER A 107 10.37 4.31 -11.10
CA SER A 107 10.13 5.73 -10.80
C SER A 107 11.26 6.36 -9.99
N ARG A 108 11.97 5.58 -9.19
CA ARG A 108 13.12 6.01 -8.37
C ARG A 108 14.45 5.97 -9.15
N THR A 109 14.62 4.97 -10.03
CA THR A 109 15.94 4.62 -10.58
C THR A 109 16.16 5.00 -12.05
N ARG A 110 15.10 5.16 -12.85
CA ARG A 110 15.23 5.43 -14.29
C ARG A 110 15.22 6.92 -14.63
N PRO A 111 15.96 7.32 -15.69
CA PRO A 111 15.97 8.69 -16.19
C PRO A 111 14.76 8.91 -17.14
N ALA A 112 13.56 9.03 -16.61
CA ALA A 112 12.38 9.44 -17.36
C ALA A 112 12.17 10.95 -17.26
N THR A 113 11.47 11.57 -18.22
CA THR A 113 11.01 12.95 -18.12
C THR A 113 9.58 13.02 -17.62
N VAL A 114 9.16 14.18 -17.08
CA VAL A 114 7.74 14.42 -16.75
C VAL A 114 6.86 14.18 -17.97
N ALA A 115 7.25 14.74 -19.13
CA ALA A 115 6.49 14.61 -20.38
C ALA A 115 6.33 13.14 -20.81
N SER A 116 7.39 12.32 -20.73
CA SER A 116 7.29 10.90 -21.10
C SER A 116 6.39 10.11 -20.16
N ALA A 117 6.46 10.39 -18.85
CA ALA A 117 5.64 9.70 -17.86
C ALA A 117 4.14 10.07 -18.03
N THR A 118 3.82 11.35 -18.20
CA THR A 118 2.44 11.82 -18.33
C THR A 118 1.82 11.47 -19.69
N ALA A 119 2.61 11.40 -20.77
CA ALA A 119 2.14 10.95 -22.09
C ALA A 119 1.65 9.49 -22.06
N ALA A 120 2.23 8.64 -21.22
CA ALA A 120 1.80 7.24 -21.06
C ALA A 120 0.40 7.11 -20.41
N TRP A 121 -0.16 8.18 -19.87
CA TRP A 121 -1.50 8.19 -19.24
C TRP A 121 -2.66 8.44 -20.21
N GLU A 122 -2.39 8.64 -21.50
CA GLU A 122 -3.43 8.86 -22.52
C GLU A 122 -4.55 7.78 -22.51
N PRO A 123 -4.25 6.48 -22.27
CA PRO A 123 -5.29 5.46 -22.14
C PRO A 123 -6.33 5.75 -21.06
N LEU A 124 -5.99 6.50 -20.00
CA LEU A 124 -6.92 6.86 -18.91
C LEU A 124 -7.99 7.83 -19.42
N ARG A 125 -7.59 8.83 -20.24
CA ARG A 125 -8.53 9.78 -20.85
C ARG A 125 -9.47 9.06 -21.83
N ALA A 126 -8.95 8.10 -22.60
CA ALA A 126 -9.77 7.29 -23.49
C ALA A 126 -10.79 6.42 -22.73
N LEU A 127 -10.42 5.85 -21.58
CA LEU A 127 -11.33 5.10 -20.70
C LEU A 127 -12.42 6.02 -20.14
N ALA A 128 -12.03 7.17 -19.58
CA ALA A 128 -12.97 8.14 -19.01
C ALA A 128 -13.95 8.66 -20.05
N ALA A 129 -13.49 8.93 -21.27
CA ALA A 129 -14.33 9.36 -22.39
C ALA A 129 -15.38 8.30 -22.80
N ARG A 130 -15.08 7.01 -22.59
CA ARG A 130 -16.05 5.90 -22.80
C ARG A 130 -16.99 5.69 -21.62
N GLY A 131 -16.84 6.49 -20.54
CA GLY A 131 -17.64 6.37 -19.32
C GLY A 131 -17.14 5.30 -18.35
N THR A 132 -16.01 4.64 -18.60
CA THR A 132 -15.40 3.68 -17.66
C THR A 132 -14.81 4.45 -16.49
N PRO A 133 -15.24 4.20 -15.24
CA PRO A 133 -14.66 4.83 -14.06
C PRO A 133 -13.18 4.50 -13.92
N VAL A 134 -12.34 5.51 -13.77
CA VAL A 134 -10.90 5.35 -13.55
C VAL A 134 -10.57 5.82 -12.13
N HIS A 135 -9.87 4.99 -11.38
CA HIS A 135 -9.31 5.30 -10.07
C HIS A 135 -7.78 5.15 -10.17
N ALA A 136 -7.03 6.06 -9.57
CA ALA A 136 -5.58 6.06 -9.72
C ALA A 136 -4.84 6.21 -8.40
N VAL A 137 -3.61 5.70 -8.38
CA VAL A 137 -2.63 5.89 -7.31
C VAL A 137 -1.45 6.63 -7.90
N THR A 138 -0.93 7.61 -7.17
CA THR A 138 0.42 8.17 -7.38
C THR A 138 1.16 8.20 -6.05
N LEU A 139 2.50 8.11 -6.08
CA LEU A 139 3.29 7.98 -4.87
C LEU A 139 4.32 9.09 -4.74
N VAL A 140 4.45 9.58 -3.51
CA VAL A 140 5.62 10.36 -3.08
C VAL A 140 6.71 9.37 -2.67
N THR A 141 7.86 9.43 -3.33
CA THR A 141 8.96 8.49 -3.10
C THR A 141 9.63 8.72 -1.75
N ARG A 142 10.01 7.64 -1.09
CA ARG A 142 10.72 7.64 0.20
C ARG A 142 12.14 8.21 0.10
N THR A 143 12.75 8.39 1.25
CA THR A 143 14.17 8.66 1.43
C THR A 143 14.65 7.81 2.61
N PRO A 144 14.93 6.50 2.41
CA PRO A 144 15.22 5.59 3.51
C PRO A 144 16.56 5.89 4.18
N ASP A 145 16.62 5.69 5.51
CA ASP A 145 17.84 5.78 6.31
C ASP A 145 18.59 4.44 6.28
N SER A 146 19.09 4.09 5.11
CA SER A 146 19.87 2.86 4.90
C SER A 146 20.85 3.05 3.75
N ALA A 147 21.91 2.25 3.71
CA ALA A 147 22.85 2.17 2.59
C ALA A 147 22.48 1.04 1.60
N ASP A 148 21.22 0.61 1.58
CA ASP A 148 20.75 -0.43 0.67
C ASP A 148 20.26 0.16 -0.65
N ALA A 149 20.93 -0.22 -1.74
CA ALA A 149 20.60 0.21 -3.10
C ALA A 149 19.69 -0.78 -3.85
N MET A 150 19.12 -1.81 -3.21
CA MET A 150 18.32 -2.83 -3.90
C MET A 150 17.12 -2.21 -4.64
N GLU A 151 16.46 -1.26 -4.02
CA GLU A 151 15.28 -0.57 -4.57
C GLU A 151 15.56 0.89 -4.94
N GLU A 152 16.76 1.39 -4.67
CA GLU A 152 17.16 2.78 -4.86
C GLU A 152 18.23 2.93 -5.96
N PRO A 153 18.60 4.13 -6.39
CA PRO A 153 19.75 4.36 -7.25
C PRO A 153 21.05 3.77 -6.66
N ALA A 154 21.98 3.33 -7.50
CA ALA A 154 23.20 2.65 -7.05
C ALA A 154 24.01 3.46 -6.02
N TYR A 155 23.98 4.78 -6.10
CA TYR A 155 24.68 5.66 -5.15
C TYR A 155 24.05 5.69 -3.75
N TRP A 156 22.89 5.03 -3.55
CA TRP A 156 22.33 4.89 -2.21
C TRP A 156 23.28 4.15 -1.28
N ASP A 157 24.07 3.24 -1.82
CA ASP A 157 25.25 2.70 -1.17
C ASP A 157 26.49 3.50 -1.60
N PRO A 158 27.18 4.27 -0.71
CA PRO A 158 26.94 4.39 0.75
C PRO A 158 26.15 5.64 1.18
N HIS A 159 25.61 6.47 0.27
CA HIS A 159 25.15 7.85 0.56
C HIS A 159 23.72 7.96 1.11
N GLY A 160 22.96 6.85 1.19
CA GLY A 160 21.55 6.87 1.64
C GLY A 160 21.33 7.55 2.99
N PRO A 161 22.09 7.22 4.06
CA PRO A 161 21.94 7.87 5.36
C PRO A 161 22.21 9.38 5.34
N ASP A 162 23.16 9.85 4.54
CA ASP A 162 23.43 11.29 4.42
C ASP A 162 22.36 12.01 3.57
N LEU A 163 21.81 11.35 2.54
CA LEU A 163 20.66 11.85 1.79
C LEU A 163 19.41 11.92 2.67
N HIS A 164 19.18 10.95 3.55
CA HIS A 164 18.10 10.97 4.53
C HIS A 164 18.23 12.19 5.47
N ARG A 165 19.43 12.40 6.06
CA ARG A 165 19.71 13.57 6.92
C ARG A 165 19.52 14.88 6.17
N LEU A 166 20.01 14.96 4.92
CA LEU A 166 19.85 16.13 4.07
C LEU A 166 18.35 16.42 3.82
N SER A 167 17.58 15.39 3.49
CA SER A 167 16.14 15.49 3.25
C SER A 167 15.41 16.06 4.48
N ALA A 168 15.70 15.53 5.68
CA ALA A 168 15.10 15.99 6.92
C ALA A 168 15.50 17.44 7.27
N ALA A 169 16.79 17.77 7.13
CA ALA A 169 17.29 19.11 7.42
C ALA A 169 16.75 20.16 6.45
N LEU A 170 16.60 19.84 5.15
CA LEU A 170 15.98 20.74 4.17
C LEU A 170 14.52 21.05 4.51
N HIS A 171 13.75 20.04 4.93
CA HIS A 171 12.36 20.26 5.34
C HIS A 171 12.28 21.16 6.58
N ARG A 172 13.02 20.86 7.65
CA ARG A 172 13.06 21.67 8.88
C ARG A 172 13.54 23.10 8.62
N ALA A 173 14.50 23.27 7.71
CA ALA A 173 14.96 24.60 7.31
C ALA A 173 13.89 25.40 6.55
N ALA A 174 13.09 24.75 5.70
CA ALA A 174 11.96 25.38 5.02
C ALA A 174 10.85 25.81 6.00
N ASP A 175 10.68 25.08 7.09
CA ASP A 175 9.75 25.41 8.18
C ASP A 175 10.32 26.49 9.14
N GLY A 176 11.55 26.95 8.91
CA GLY A 176 12.18 28.02 9.70
C GLY A 176 12.80 27.56 11.02
N GLU A 177 13.04 26.25 11.21
CA GLU A 177 13.65 25.70 12.41
C GLU A 177 15.09 26.21 12.58
N ALA A 178 15.38 26.72 13.77
CA ALA A 178 16.70 27.29 14.09
C ALA A 178 17.80 26.21 13.99
N GLY A 179 18.87 26.49 13.26
CA GLY A 179 19.99 25.57 13.05
C GLY A 179 19.82 24.61 11.87
N ALA A 180 18.60 24.30 11.42
CA ALA A 180 18.35 23.32 10.37
C ALA A 180 19.01 23.68 9.03
N ALA A 181 19.13 24.97 8.69
CA ALA A 181 19.86 25.40 7.49
C ALA A 181 21.38 25.11 7.57
N ALA A 182 21.95 25.12 8.77
CA ALA A 182 23.35 24.74 8.97
C ALA A 182 23.53 23.23 8.85
N GLU A 183 22.62 22.45 9.43
CA GLU A 183 22.59 20.99 9.31
C GLU A 183 22.42 20.55 7.85
N ALA A 184 21.56 21.24 7.08
CA ALA A 184 21.38 20.96 5.65
C ALA A 184 22.67 21.20 4.86
N ARG A 185 23.42 22.28 5.16
CA ARG A 185 24.74 22.53 4.52
C ARG A 185 25.77 21.47 4.89
N ASP A 186 25.81 21.05 6.15
CA ASP A 186 26.73 20.01 6.63
C ASP A 186 26.41 18.65 5.98
N ALA A 187 25.14 18.22 5.98
CA ALA A 187 24.71 16.99 5.31
C ALA A 187 25.00 17.06 3.79
N ALA A 188 24.74 18.20 3.14
CA ALA A 188 25.04 18.40 1.73
C ALA A 188 26.54 18.30 1.43
N GLY A 189 27.42 18.70 2.37
CA GLY A 189 28.87 18.59 2.24
C GLY A 189 29.40 17.16 2.27
N ARG A 190 28.66 16.22 2.84
CA ARG A 190 29.02 14.80 2.90
C ARG A 190 28.59 14.01 1.64
N VAL A 191 27.67 14.55 0.86
CA VAL A 191 27.16 13.91 -0.35
C VAL A 191 27.86 14.52 -1.58
N PRO A 192 28.44 13.73 -2.50
CA PRO A 192 29.01 14.24 -3.73
C PRO A 192 28.01 15.13 -4.49
N PRO A 193 28.47 16.25 -5.09
CA PRO A 193 27.58 17.21 -5.76
C PRO A 193 26.70 16.58 -6.85
N GLU A 194 27.25 15.65 -7.64
CA GLU A 194 26.55 14.93 -8.69
C GLU A 194 25.46 13.99 -8.14
N VAL A 195 25.70 13.30 -7.03
CA VAL A 195 24.72 12.45 -6.34
C VAL A 195 23.57 13.29 -5.80
N ARG A 196 23.90 14.40 -5.14
CA ARG A 196 22.91 15.34 -4.62
C ARG A 196 22.06 15.95 -5.74
N ALA A 197 22.69 16.34 -6.85
CA ALA A 197 21.98 16.89 -8.01
C ALA A 197 21.02 15.86 -8.62
N ASP A 198 21.46 14.61 -8.81
CA ASP A 198 20.59 13.54 -9.32
C ASP A 198 19.43 13.25 -8.38
N PHE A 199 19.68 13.11 -7.06
CA PHE A 199 18.65 12.90 -6.04
C PHE A 199 17.56 13.99 -6.09
N LEU A 200 17.95 15.25 -6.05
CA LEU A 200 16.99 16.37 -6.06
C LEU A 200 16.26 16.48 -7.40
N THR A 201 16.94 16.22 -8.52
CA THR A 201 16.31 16.24 -9.85
C THR A 201 15.26 15.16 -10.01
N ARG A 202 15.51 13.93 -9.50
CA ARG A 202 14.52 12.84 -9.51
C ARG A 202 13.31 13.17 -8.64
N ARG A 203 13.53 13.75 -7.45
CA ARG A 203 12.43 14.19 -6.60
C ARG A 203 11.60 15.27 -7.26
N LEU A 204 12.23 16.31 -7.81
CA LEU A 204 11.53 17.38 -8.53
C LEU A 204 10.68 16.82 -9.68
N ARG A 205 11.23 15.89 -10.47
CA ARG A 205 10.48 15.20 -11.53
C ARG A 205 9.27 14.46 -10.97
N ASN A 206 9.44 13.63 -9.93
CA ASN A 206 8.35 12.84 -9.37
C ASN A 206 7.29 13.75 -8.73
N HIS A 207 7.70 14.82 -8.06
CA HIS A 207 6.75 15.81 -7.53
C HIS A 207 5.94 16.50 -8.64
N ALA A 208 6.56 16.84 -9.78
CA ALA A 208 5.87 17.38 -10.94
C ALA A 208 4.88 16.36 -11.56
N VAL A 209 5.23 15.08 -11.58
CA VAL A 209 4.32 13.99 -11.98
C VAL A 209 3.14 13.88 -11.01
N ASN A 210 3.37 13.98 -9.70
CA ASN A 210 2.30 13.95 -8.69
C ASN A 210 1.35 15.17 -8.83
N LEU A 211 1.87 16.35 -9.15
CA LEU A 211 1.05 17.53 -9.46
C LEU A 211 0.20 17.31 -10.73
N ALA A 212 0.77 16.72 -11.78
CA ALA A 212 0.00 16.35 -12.98
C ALA A 212 -1.09 15.29 -12.69
N ALA A 213 -0.88 14.41 -11.70
CA ALA A 213 -1.91 13.48 -11.27
C ALA A 213 -3.12 14.20 -10.60
N LEU A 214 -2.89 15.30 -9.88
CA LEU A 214 -3.98 16.13 -9.36
C LEU A 214 -4.82 16.77 -10.48
N GLU A 215 -4.19 17.12 -11.62
CA GLU A 215 -4.91 17.62 -12.81
C GLU A 215 -5.89 16.57 -13.36
N LEU A 216 -5.50 15.28 -13.42
CA LEU A 216 -6.40 14.20 -13.84
C LEU A 216 -7.62 14.04 -12.91
N ALA A 217 -7.46 14.35 -11.63
CA ALA A 217 -8.58 14.35 -10.69
C ALA A 217 -9.44 15.62 -10.86
N ALA A 218 -8.83 16.77 -11.16
CA ALA A 218 -9.51 18.05 -11.33
C ALA A 218 -10.35 18.07 -12.61
N ASP A 219 -9.84 17.54 -13.74
CA ASP A 219 -10.54 17.47 -15.03
C ASP A 219 -11.58 16.33 -15.10
N GLY A 220 -11.60 15.44 -14.07
CA GLY A 220 -12.54 14.32 -13.98
C GLY A 220 -12.13 13.06 -14.73
N THR A 221 -10.95 13.01 -15.36
CA THR A 221 -10.38 11.78 -15.95
C THR A 221 -10.26 10.69 -14.91
N VAL A 222 -9.81 11.06 -13.69
CA VAL A 222 -9.72 10.16 -12.54
C VAL A 222 -10.80 10.52 -11.53
N ARG A 223 -11.65 9.56 -11.19
CA ARG A 223 -12.75 9.74 -10.21
C ARG A 223 -12.27 9.79 -8.77
N SER A 224 -11.23 9.02 -8.46
CA SER A 224 -10.59 9.01 -7.14
C SER A 224 -9.10 8.82 -7.32
N LEU A 225 -8.33 9.67 -6.66
CA LEU A 225 -6.87 9.62 -6.65
C LEU A 225 -6.39 9.39 -5.22
N VAL A 226 -5.55 8.40 -5.02
CA VAL A 226 -4.75 8.26 -3.81
C VAL A 226 -3.36 8.81 -4.11
N VAL A 227 -2.93 9.79 -3.31
CA VAL A 227 -1.54 10.24 -3.22
C VAL A 227 -0.95 9.54 -2.01
N GLY A 228 -0.29 8.40 -2.24
CA GLY A 228 0.34 7.60 -1.20
C GLY A 228 1.73 8.13 -0.88
N ALA A 229 2.25 7.75 0.27
CA ALA A 229 3.62 7.98 0.65
C ALA A 229 4.26 6.65 1.05
N ASP A 230 5.33 6.34 0.36
CA ASP A 230 6.13 5.16 0.62
C ASP A 230 7.17 5.53 1.70
N ASP A 231 7.14 4.84 2.84
CA ASP A 231 7.96 5.08 4.04
C ASP A 231 8.24 6.57 4.32
N THR A 232 7.55 7.13 5.28
CA THR A 232 7.72 8.53 5.67
C THR A 232 8.32 8.68 7.06
N ALA A 233 8.69 9.91 7.39
CA ALA A 233 9.11 10.33 8.72
C ALA A 233 8.46 11.69 9.02
N PRO A 234 8.41 12.12 10.29
CA PRO A 234 7.87 13.44 10.65
C PRO A 234 8.51 14.58 9.87
N HIS A 235 9.81 14.47 9.56
CA HIS A 235 10.56 15.44 8.75
C HIS A 235 11.25 14.75 7.58
N GLY A 236 11.15 15.35 6.41
CA GLY A 236 11.77 14.89 5.17
C GLY A 236 11.10 15.53 3.96
N LEU A 237 11.79 15.53 2.81
CA LEU A 237 11.23 16.08 1.57
C LEU A 237 9.93 15.35 1.17
N ALA A 238 9.81 14.04 1.47
CA ALA A 238 8.57 13.30 1.21
C ALA A 238 7.39 13.91 1.98
N THR A 239 7.56 14.22 3.26
CA THR A 239 6.52 14.85 4.08
C THR A 239 6.21 16.29 3.61
N ALA A 240 7.22 17.07 3.22
CA ALA A 240 7.01 18.40 2.64
C ALA A 240 6.22 18.34 1.33
N GLU A 241 6.56 17.40 0.44
CA GLU A 241 5.86 17.17 -0.83
C GLU A 241 4.39 16.75 -0.60
N LEU A 242 4.13 15.85 0.37
CA LEU A 242 2.77 15.46 0.76
C LEU A 242 1.95 16.67 1.25
N HIS A 243 2.54 17.51 2.10
CA HIS A 243 1.86 18.72 2.60
C HIS A 243 1.48 19.66 1.45
N TRP A 244 2.35 19.84 0.45
CA TRP A 244 2.04 20.65 -0.72
C TRP A 244 0.93 20.04 -1.57
N LEU A 245 0.96 18.74 -1.84
CA LEU A 245 -0.05 18.04 -2.61
C LEU A 245 -1.41 18.07 -1.89
N ASP A 246 -1.42 17.93 -0.56
CA ASP A 246 -2.63 18.04 0.25
C ASP A 246 -3.24 19.44 0.19
N ARG A 247 -2.42 20.51 0.25
CA ARG A 247 -2.86 21.90 0.07
C ARG A 247 -3.44 22.16 -1.32
N TRP A 248 -2.78 21.66 -2.37
CA TRP A 248 -3.31 21.78 -3.73
C TRP A 248 -4.64 21.07 -3.89
N ALA A 249 -4.78 19.85 -3.35
CA ALA A 249 -6.05 19.14 -3.35
C ALA A 249 -7.17 19.92 -2.66
N ASP A 250 -6.84 20.60 -1.55
CA ASP A 250 -7.78 21.46 -0.83
C ASP A 250 -8.16 22.71 -1.62
N TRP A 251 -7.18 23.48 -2.12
CA TRP A 251 -7.42 24.70 -2.90
C TRP A 251 -8.19 24.45 -4.19
N LEU A 252 -8.00 23.28 -4.80
CA LEU A 252 -8.75 22.85 -6.00
C LEU A 252 -10.14 22.27 -5.67
N GLY A 253 -10.52 22.17 -4.39
CA GLY A 253 -11.80 21.61 -3.97
C GLY A 253 -11.93 20.10 -4.23
N LEU A 254 -10.82 19.37 -4.19
CA LEU A 254 -10.78 17.94 -4.53
C LEU A 254 -10.96 17.01 -3.32
N ARG A 255 -11.30 17.54 -2.14
CA ARG A 255 -11.61 16.72 -0.95
C ARG A 255 -12.71 15.71 -1.25
N GLY A 256 -12.55 14.47 -0.76
CA GLY A 256 -13.43 13.34 -1.06
C GLY A 256 -13.15 12.65 -2.42
N ARG A 257 -12.38 13.31 -3.31
CA ARG A 257 -11.90 12.76 -4.57
C ARG A 257 -10.41 12.42 -4.54
N VAL A 258 -9.62 13.21 -3.84
CA VAL A 258 -8.18 13.01 -3.62
C VAL A 258 -7.93 12.72 -2.14
N ALA A 259 -7.31 11.58 -1.85
CA ALA A 259 -6.85 11.20 -0.51
C ALA A 259 -5.32 11.23 -0.46
N VAL A 260 -4.76 12.14 0.35
CA VAL A 260 -3.31 12.23 0.61
C VAL A 260 -3.00 11.56 1.94
N ARG A 261 -2.18 10.49 1.94
CA ARG A 261 -2.01 9.63 3.10
C ARG A 261 -0.71 8.83 3.11
N PRO A 262 -0.22 8.36 4.29
CA PRO A 262 0.82 7.34 4.37
C PRO A 262 0.35 6.01 3.77
N GLY A 263 1.31 5.16 3.39
CA GLY A 263 1.11 3.85 2.80
C GLY A 263 1.18 3.87 1.27
N ALA A 264 1.66 2.79 0.71
CA ALA A 264 1.89 2.63 -0.73
C ALA A 264 1.35 1.31 -1.27
N ASP A 265 1.80 0.19 -0.72
CA ASP A 265 1.54 -1.16 -1.26
C ASP A 265 0.05 -1.53 -1.26
N GLU A 266 -0.71 -1.08 -0.26
CA GLU A 266 -2.14 -1.32 -0.13
C GLU A 266 -3.01 -0.33 -0.93
N ALA A 267 -2.42 0.70 -1.54
CA ALA A 267 -3.18 1.79 -2.14
C ALA A 267 -4.10 1.35 -3.28
N CYS A 268 -3.64 0.43 -4.14
CA CYS A 268 -4.49 -0.18 -5.16
C CYS A 268 -5.63 -1.00 -4.53
N THR A 269 -5.37 -1.70 -3.43
CA THR A 269 -6.38 -2.49 -2.69
C THR A 269 -7.47 -1.59 -2.11
N ALA A 270 -7.09 -0.43 -1.55
CA ALA A 270 -8.02 0.59 -1.07
C ALA A 270 -8.95 1.09 -2.20
N LEU A 271 -8.38 1.37 -3.36
CA LEU A 271 -9.16 1.80 -4.52
C LEU A 271 -10.03 0.69 -5.12
N VAL A 272 -9.61 -0.58 -5.07
CA VAL A 272 -10.47 -1.72 -5.45
C VAL A 272 -11.69 -1.76 -4.54
N ALA A 273 -11.53 -1.63 -3.22
CA ALA A 273 -12.67 -1.59 -2.30
C ALA A 273 -13.60 -0.40 -2.56
N ARG A 274 -13.05 0.80 -2.80
CA ARG A 274 -13.82 1.98 -3.19
C ARG A 274 -14.58 1.78 -4.51
N THR A 275 -13.95 1.15 -5.48
CA THR A 275 -14.56 0.82 -6.77
C THR A 275 -15.74 -0.12 -6.60
N LEU A 276 -15.60 -1.18 -5.80
CA LEU A 276 -16.66 -2.13 -5.48
C LEU A 276 -17.85 -1.44 -4.82
N LEU A 277 -17.58 -0.58 -3.82
CA LEU A 277 -18.62 0.22 -3.16
C LEU A 277 -19.39 1.08 -4.18
N GLY A 278 -18.70 1.73 -5.11
CA GLY A 278 -19.31 2.52 -6.16
C GLY A 278 -20.13 1.68 -7.14
N LEU A 279 -19.61 0.54 -7.59
CA LEU A 279 -20.29 -0.37 -8.53
C LEU A 279 -21.56 -0.99 -7.92
N PHE A 280 -21.60 -1.21 -6.61
CA PHE A 280 -22.77 -1.75 -5.93
C PHE A 280 -23.81 -0.68 -5.57
N GLY A 281 -23.51 0.61 -5.76
CA GLY A 281 -24.46 1.70 -5.53
C GLY A 281 -24.75 1.95 -4.05
N GLY A 282 -23.90 1.50 -3.14
CA GLY A 282 -24.02 1.75 -1.70
C GLY A 282 -23.53 3.13 -1.29
N GLY A 283 -24.14 3.72 -0.25
CA GLY A 283 -23.59 4.90 0.42
C GLY A 283 -22.26 4.59 1.14
N PRO A 284 -21.54 5.61 1.66
CA PRO A 284 -20.31 5.41 2.42
C PRO A 284 -20.49 4.37 3.53
N VAL A 285 -19.43 3.61 3.80
CA VAL A 285 -19.39 2.69 4.94
C VAL A 285 -19.02 3.48 6.19
N ALA A 286 -19.86 3.46 7.21
CA ALA A 286 -19.60 4.15 8.48
C ALA A 286 -18.75 3.26 9.39
N VAL A 287 -17.56 3.71 9.78
CA VAL A 287 -16.64 2.94 10.63
C VAL A 287 -16.26 3.75 11.86
N ARG A 288 -16.46 3.18 13.05
CA ARG A 288 -15.98 3.77 14.29
C ARG A 288 -14.59 3.25 14.62
N VAL A 289 -13.64 4.16 14.83
CA VAL A 289 -12.26 3.81 15.20
C VAL A 289 -12.15 3.84 16.73
N GLU A 290 -11.68 2.74 17.31
CA GLU A 290 -11.46 2.59 18.74
C GLU A 290 -10.06 2.03 19.02
N ALA A 291 -9.50 2.36 20.19
CA ALA A 291 -8.33 1.71 20.76
C ALA A 291 -8.58 1.45 22.24
N VAL A 292 -7.89 0.48 22.84
CA VAL A 292 -7.95 0.19 24.29
C VAL A 292 -7.49 1.41 25.08
N ASP A 293 -6.37 2.01 24.67
CA ASP A 293 -5.91 3.32 25.14
C ASP A 293 -6.17 4.36 24.03
N PRO A 294 -7.18 5.23 24.18
CA PRO A 294 -7.45 6.27 23.20
C PRO A 294 -6.27 7.21 22.92
N ALA A 295 -5.39 7.44 23.92
CA ALA A 295 -4.18 8.25 23.73
C ALA A 295 -3.18 7.57 22.79
N GLY A 296 -3.24 6.26 22.64
CA GLY A 296 -2.45 5.51 21.67
C GLY A 296 -2.73 5.91 20.22
N LEU A 297 -3.94 6.37 19.91
CA LEU A 297 -4.30 6.88 18.58
C LEU A 297 -3.56 8.18 18.20
N LEU A 298 -3.00 8.89 19.18
CA LEU A 298 -2.19 10.09 18.97
C LEU A 298 -0.71 9.78 18.72
N ARG A 299 -0.28 8.53 18.86
CA ARG A 299 1.10 8.12 18.60
C ARG A 299 1.34 8.02 17.09
N THR A 300 2.52 8.46 16.66
CA THR A 300 3.01 8.24 15.29
C THR A 300 3.80 6.94 15.27
N ALA A 301 3.42 6.03 14.38
CA ALA A 301 4.13 4.77 14.20
C ALA A 301 5.47 4.97 13.47
N PRO A 302 6.43 4.06 13.57
CA PRO A 302 7.60 4.05 12.70
C PRO A 302 7.17 4.08 11.22
N TYR A 303 7.97 4.75 10.37
CA TYR A 303 7.73 4.94 8.93
C TYR A 303 6.49 5.78 8.57
N GLU A 304 5.89 6.46 9.55
CA GLU A 304 4.74 7.34 9.37
C GLU A 304 5.09 8.80 9.70
N ASN A 305 4.31 9.73 9.16
CA ASN A 305 4.49 11.17 9.40
C ASN A 305 3.31 11.81 10.15
N VAL A 306 2.29 11.05 10.46
CA VAL A 306 1.10 11.51 11.19
C VAL A 306 0.67 10.47 12.23
N PRO A 307 -0.11 10.87 13.26
CA PRO A 307 -0.65 9.93 14.25
C PRO A 307 -1.47 8.79 13.61
N VAL A 308 -1.40 7.60 14.22
CA VAL A 308 -2.06 6.38 13.72
C VAL A 308 -3.58 6.54 13.59
N GLY A 309 -4.22 7.31 14.45
CA GLY A 309 -5.65 7.64 14.34
C GLY A 309 -5.96 8.49 13.11
N THR A 310 -5.07 9.42 12.73
CA THR A 310 -5.18 10.21 11.49
C THR A 310 -4.98 9.31 10.27
N THR A 311 -3.99 8.40 10.31
CA THR A 311 -3.78 7.41 9.24
C THR A 311 -5.03 6.54 9.07
N ALA A 312 -5.64 6.05 10.16
CA ALA A 312 -6.86 5.25 10.11
C ALA A 312 -8.02 5.99 9.39
N ALA A 313 -8.27 7.25 9.75
CA ALA A 313 -9.32 8.06 9.12
C ALA A 313 -9.06 8.27 7.61
N ARG A 314 -7.82 8.59 7.23
CA ARG A 314 -7.42 8.80 5.83
C ARG A 314 -7.48 7.51 5.00
N GLN A 315 -7.14 6.36 5.58
CA GLN A 315 -7.25 5.05 4.93
C GLN A 315 -8.72 4.67 4.70
N LEU A 316 -9.59 4.91 5.67
CA LEU A 316 -11.04 4.72 5.51
C LEU A 316 -11.59 5.61 4.40
N GLU A 317 -11.22 6.88 4.36
CA GLU A 317 -11.61 7.81 3.28
C GLU A 317 -11.16 7.32 1.91
N ALA A 318 -9.92 6.85 1.78
CA ALA A 318 -9.40 6.29 0.53
C ALA A 318 -10.24 5.11 0.02
N CYS A 319 -10.74 4.27 0.92
CA CYS A 319 -11.62 3.14 0.62
C CYS A 319 -13.09 3.55 0.36
N GLY A 320 -13.46 4.83 0.54
CA GLY A 320 -14.86 5.31 0.41
C GLY A 320 -15.69 5.13 1.68
N ALA A 321 -15.05 4.90 2.82
CA ALA A 321 -15.69 4.87 4.13
C ALA A 321 -15.56 6.22 4.83
N THR A 322 -16.33 6.39 5.92
CA THR A 322 -16.29 7.57 6.78
C THR A 322 -16.04 7.13 8.21
N ALA A 323 -15.04 7.73 8.85
CA ALA A 323 -14.85 7.59 10.28
C ALA A 323 -15.98 8.34 11.02
N VAL A 324 -16.68 7.65 11.94
CA VAL A 324 -17.78 8.22 12.71
C VAL A 324 -17.42 8.34 14.18
N ALA A 325 -17.91 9.40 14.83
CA ALA A 325 -17.71 9.64 16.25
C ALA A 325 -18.51 8.63 17.11
N PRO A 326 -18.10 8.41 18.38
CA PRO A 326 -18.82 7.51 19.30
C PRO A 326 -20.30 7.85 19.47
N GLU A 327 -20.63 9.15 19.49
CA GLU A 327 -21.99 9.68 19.63
C GLU A 327 -22.70 9.84 18.27
N GLY A 328 -22.05 9.44 17.19
CA GLY A 328 -22.57 9.54 15.82
C GLY A 328 -23.57 8.42 15.47
N PRO A 329 -23.90 8.30 14.19
CA PRO A 329 -24.79 7.23 13.70
C PRO A 329 -24.19 5.84 14.00
N ALA A 330 -25.06 4.83 14.09
CA ALA A 330 -24.61 3.45 14.28
C ALA A 330 -23.62 3.06 13.17
N PRO A 331 -22.41 2.57 13.53
CA PRO A 331 -21.42 2.19 12.54
C PRO A 331 -21.77 0.84 11.88
N ASP A 332 -21.37 0.68 10.62
CA ASP A 332 -21.42 -0.61 9.93
C ASP A 332 -20.36 -1.59 10.46
N ALA A 333 -19.26 -1.05 10.97
CA ALA A 333 -18.20 -1.81 11.62
C ALA A 333 -17.44 -0.95 12.65
N VAL A 334 -16.80 -1.62 13.61
CA VAL A 334 -15.88 -1.02 14.56
C VAL A 334 -14.46 -1.47 14.21
N LEU A 335 -13.58 -0.51 13.96
CA LEU A 335 -12.15 -0.74 13.75
C LEU A 335 -11.42 -0.59 15.09
N LEU A 336 -10.94 -1.70 15.61
CA LEU A 336 -10.07 -1.75 16.79
C LEU A 336 -8.61 -1.63 16.36
N VAL A 337 -7.91 -0.62 16.83
CA VAL A 337 -6.49 -0.39 16.55
C VAL A 337 -5.67 -0.83 17.75
N HIS A 338 -4.79 -1.83 17.53
CA HIS A 338 -3.71 -2.15 18.46
C HIS A 338 -2.59 -1.15 18.21
N THR A 339 -2.49 -0.16 19.11
CA THR A 339 -1.70 1.05 18.86
C THR A 339 -0.21 0.84 19.03
N PRO A 340 0.65 1.66 18.36
CA PRO A 340 2.10 1.54 18.47
C PRO A 340 2.61 1.56 19.91
N ASP A 341 3.45 0.59 20.28
CA ASP A 341 4.02 0.45 21.61
C ASP A 341 5.51 0.83 21.71
N GLY A 342 6.21 0.90 20.56
CA GLY A 342 7.64 1.20 20.50
C GLY A 342 8.54 0.06 20.93
N ALA A 343 8.03 -1.17 21.10
CA ALA A 343 8.79 -2.30 21.61
C ALA A 343 9.85 -2.85 20.65
N GLY A 344 9.71 -2.59 19.34
CA GLY A 344 10.65 -3.06 18.32
C GLY A 344 10.10 -3.04 16.91
N ASP A 345 10.79 -3.74 16.03
CA ASP A 345 10.46 -3.92 14.60
C ASP A 345 10.76 -5.36 14.21
N TRP A 346 9.76 -6.10 13.76
CA TRP A 346 9.91 -7.53 13.46
C TRP A 346 10.92 -7.84 12.36
N ALA A 347 11.22 -6.90 11.47
CA ALA A 347 12.20 -7.08 10.39
C ALA A 347 13.63 -6.68 10.77
N VAL A 348 13.78 -5.67 11.64
CA VAL A 348 15.08 -5.04 11.93
C VAL A 348 15.56 -5.36 13.34
N ALA A 349 14.70 -5.15 14.33
CA ALA A 349 14.98 -5.34 15.75
C ALA A 349 13.76 -5.97 16.44
N PRO A 350 13.56 -7.29 16.31
CA PRO A 350 12.38 -7.95 16.89
C PRO A 350 12.25 -7.65 18.37
N PRO A 351 11.02 -7.39 18.88
CA PRO A 351 10.80 -7.10 20.29
C PRO A 351 11.23 -8.29 21.17
N ALA A 352 11.99 -8.01 22.23
CA ALA A 352 12.43 -9.04 23.17
C ALA A 352 11.26 -9.60 24.00
N ALA A 353 10.30 -8.74 24.33
CA ALA A 353 9.04 -9.07 24.99
C ALA A 353 8.03 -7.97 24.72
N THR A 354 6.74 -8.32 24.67
CA THR A 354 5.61 -7.38 24.60
C THR A 354 4.74 -7.53 25.84
N ASP A 355 4.10 -6.44 26.28
CA ASP A 355 3.10 -6.51 27.36
C ASP A 355 1.81 -7.16 26.78
N PRO A 356 1.36 -8.31 27.29
CA PRO A 356 0.16 -8.97 26.79
C PRO A 356 -1.15 -8.29 27.21
N ALA A 357 -1.13 -7.36 28.16
CA ALA A 357 -2.34 -6.79 28.74
C ALA A 357 -3.14 -5.94 27.73
N PRO A 358 -2.55 -5.04 26.89
CA PRO A 358 -3.29 -4.33 25.85
C PRO A 358 -3.90 -5.28 24.81
N ALA A 359 -3.16 -6.31 24.41
CA ALA A 359 -3.63 -7.34 23.46
C ALA A 359 -4.85 -8.11 24.01
N ALA A 360 -4.79 -8.57 25.26
CA ALA A 360 -5.89 -9.26 25.93
C ALA A 360 -7.13 -8.36 26.06
N ALA A 361 -6.93 -7.09 26.45
CA ALA A 361 -8.03 -6.13 26.56
C ALA A 361 -8.71 -5.84 25.20
N LEU A 362 -7.93 -5.75 24.11
CA LEU A 362 -8.44 -5.57 22.76
C LEU A 362 -9.22 -6.80 22.30
N ALA A 363 -8.72 -8.01 22.52
CA ALA A 363 -9.40 -9.26 22.17
C ALA A 363 -10.74 -9.40 22.92
N ALA A 364 -10.76 -9.12 24.23
CA ALA A 364 -12.00 -9.11 25.01
C ALA A 364 -12.98 -8.02 24.53
N ARG A 365 -12.49 -6.86 24.06
CA ARG A 365 -13.35 -5.82 23.44
C ARG A 365 -13.93 -6.32 22.12
N ALA A 366 -13.13 -6.97 21.29
CA ALA A 366 -13.59 -7.55 20.04
C ALA A 366 -14.70 -8.58 20.26
N ALA A 367 -14.52 -9.48 21.25
CA ALA A 367 -15.52 -10.49 21.61
C ALA A 367 -16.85 -9.82 22.03
N ARG A 368 -16.83 -8.86 22.93
CA ARG A 368 -18.05 -8.13 23.36
C ARG A 368 -18.77 -7.44 22.21
N LEU A 369 -18.04 -6.83 21.27
CA LEU A 369 -18.65 -6.17 20.11
C LEU A 369 -19.29 -7.17 19.16
N LEU A 370 -18.61 -8.30 18.88
CA LEU A 370 -19.12 -9.37 18.03
C LEU A 370 -20.37 -10.03 18.64
N ASP A 371 -20.38 -10.24 19.96
CA ASP A 371 -21.54 -10.80 20.68
C ASP A 371 -22.72 -9.81 20.71
N GLY A 372 -22.42 -8.51 20.65
CA GLY A 372 -23.40 -7.44 20.45
C GLY A 372 -23.88 -7.27 19.00
N GLY A 373 -23.45 -8.13 18.07
CA GLY A 373 -23.87 -8.12 16.67
C GLY A 373 -23.17 -7.08 15.79
N HIS A 374 -22.08 -6.46 16.26
CA HIS A 374 -21.31 -5.51 15.47
C HIS A 374 -20.31 -6.21 14.54
N GLY A 375 -20.08 -5.66 13.36
CA GLY A 375 -18.91 -5.97 12.55
C GLY A 375 -17.64 -5.46 13.25
N VAL A 376 -16.60 -6.29 13.37
CA VAL A 376 -15.34 -5.91 14.04
C VAL A 376 -14.17 -6.13 13.11
N ALA A 377 -13.39 -5.07 12.91
CA ALA A 377 -12.15 -5.04 12.18
C ALA A 377 -10.99 -4.84 13.18
N VAL A 378 -9.85 -5.50 12.99
CA VAL A 378 -8.67 -5.37 13.86
C VAL A 378 -7.46 -4.98 13.02
N ALA A 379 -6.85 -3.84 13.36
CA ALA A 379 -5.59 -3.39 12.80
C ALA A 379 -4.49 -3.51 13.88
N ASP A 380 -3.53 -4.39 13.65
CA ASP A 380 -2.38 -4.58 14.52
C ASP A 380 -1.24 -3.66 14.09
N CYS A 381 -1.16 -2.50 14.72
CA CYS A 381 -0.14 -1.47 14.51
C CYS A 381 0.85 -1.38 15.67
N ALA A 382 0.89 -2.36 16.56
CA ALA A 382 1.75 -2.31 17.75
C ALA A 382 3.23 -2.21 17.39
N GLN A 383 3.69 -3.05 16.46
CA GLN A 383 5.04 -3.02 15.90
C GLN A 383 4.99 -3.09 14.37
N PRO A 384 5.92 -2.46 13.66
CA PRO A 384 6.01 -2.58 12.22
C PRO A 384 6.54 -3.96 11.78
N ASN A 385 6.26 -4.30 10.53
CA ASN A 385 6.78 -5.47 9.85
C ASN A 385 6.36 -6.82 10.45
N GLY A 386 5.19 -6.90 11.07
CA GLY A 386 4.64 -8.15 11.60
C GLY A 386 3.63 -7.91 12.72
N ALA A 387 2.76 -8.89 12.92
CA ALA A 387 1.70 -8.84 13.92
C ALA A 387 2.21 -9.22 15.33
N ASP A 388 1.60 -8.65 16.37
CA ASP A 388 1.88 -9.01 17.75
C ASP A 388 1.38 -10.44 18.07
N PRO A 389 2.28 -11.38 18.40
CA PRO A 389 1.89 -12.74 18.77
C PRO A 389 0.94 -12.80 19.98
N ALA A 390 1.03 -11.84 20.91
CA ALA A 390 0.14 -11.77 22.06
C ALA A 390 -1.29 -11.44 21.64
N LEU A 391 -1.48 -10.54 20.66
CA LEU A 391 -2.80 -10.20 20.14
C LEU A 391 -3.42 -11.39 19.41
N VAL A 392 -2.68 -12.06 18.52
CA VAL A 392 -3.20 -13.22 17.78
C VAL A 392 -3.58 -14.34 18.74
N ALA A 393 -2.75 -14.60 19.77
CA ALA A 393 -3.07 -15.60 20.79
C ALA A 393 -4.31 -15.22 21.60
N ALA A 394 -4.48 -13.96 21.99
CA ALA A 394 -5.65 -13.48 22.72
C ALA A 394 -6.94 -13.57 21.88
N LEU A 395 -6.90 -13.16 20.62
CA LEU A 395 -8.05 -13.29 19.69
C LEU A 395 -8.43 -14.76 19.46
N ALA A 396 -7.42 -15.66 19.39
CA ALA A 396 -7.66 -17.10 19.28
C ALA A 396 -8.31 -17.68 20.55
N ALA A 397 -7.85 -17.26 21.74
CA ALA A 397 -8.40 -17.67 23.01
C ALA A 397 -9.86 -17.22 23.22
N GLU A 398 -10.21 -16.02 22.74
CA GLU A 398 -11.59 -15.52 22.72
C GLU A 398 -12.47 -16.21 21.64
N GLY A 399 -11.88 -17.01 20.73
CA GLY A 399 -12.62 -17.71 19.65
C GLY A 399 -13.23 -16.77 18.63
N VAL A 400 -12.61 -15.61 18.37
CA VAL A 400 -13.19 -14.56 17.51
C VAL A 400 -12.57 -14.44 16.12
N LEU A 401 -11.44 -15.11 15.84
CA LEU A 401 -10.64 -14.91 14.63
C LEU A 401 -11.46 -15.02 13.33
N GLU A 402 -12.29 -16.07 13.18
CA GLU A 402 -13.09 -16.28 11.98
C GLU A 402 -14.34 -15.39 11.90
N ARG A 403 -14.69 -14.75 13.03
CA ARG A 403 -15.85 -13.83 13.13
C ARG A 403 -15.48 -12.39 12.78
N LEU A 404 -14.19 -12.07 12.69
CA LEU A 404 -13.71 -10.73 12.35
C LEU A 404 -14.17 -10.33 10.93
N THR A 405 -14.52 -9.06 10.78
CA THR A 405 -14.81 -8.48 9.46
C THR A 405 -13.52 -8.29 8.65
N SER A 406 -12.40 -8.00 9.32
CA SER A 406 -11.07 -7.91 8.71
C SER A 406 -9.99 -7.96 9.78
N TYR A 407 -8.77 -8.33 9.35
CA TYR A 407 -7.56 -8.32 10.15
C TYR A 407 -6.36 -8.01 9.26
N ALA A 408 -5.38 -7.27 9.77
CA ALA A 408 -4.02 -7.17 9.23
C ALA A 408 -3.05 -6.68 10.32
N GLY A 409 -1.74 -7.00 10.15
CA GLY A 409 -0.64 -6.58 11.01
C GLY A 409 0.70 -6.73 10.29
N TRP A 410 0.91 -5.97 9.20
CA TRP A 410 2.08 -6.12 8.34
C TRP A 410 2.70 -4.78 7.95
N ASN A 411 3.98 -4.79 7.61
CA ASN A 411 4.74 -3.66 7.09
C ASN A 411 4.56 -2.39 7.96
N THR A 412 4.08 -1.28 7.42
CA THR A 412 3.82 -0.05 8.20
C THR A 412 2.39 0.01 8.73
N ALA A 413 2.11 0.93 9.66
CA ALA A 413 0.77 1.16 10.14
C ALA A 413 -0.18 1.59 9.00
N GLY A 414 0.31 2.35 8.00
CA GLY A 414 -0.45 2.72 6.82
C GLY A 414 -0.89 1.51 6.00
N ASN A 415 0.03 0.58 5.71
CA ASN A 415 -0.28 -0.65 4.98
C ASN A 415 -1.29 -1.53 5.74
N THR A 416 -1.10 -1.69 7.04
CA THR A 416 -2.01 -2.43 7.93
C THR A 416 -3.41 -1.83 7.92
N LEU A 417 -3.54 -0.54 8.23
CA LEU A 417 -4.82 0.15 8.30
C LEU A 417 -5.55 0.20 6.95
N GLY A 418 -4.81 0.41 5.86
CA GLY A 418 -5.39 0.42 4.51
C GLY A 418 -5.91 -0.95 4.09
N THR A 419 -5.18 -2.03 4.43
CA THR A 419 -5.62 -3.41 4.18
C THR A 419 -6.90 -3.73 4.95
N VAL A 420 -6.93 -3.39 6.24
CA VAL A 420 -8.11 -3.60 7.10
C VAL A 420 -9.30 -2.79 6.60
N ALA A 421 -9.09 -1.51 6.26
CA ALA A 421 -10.14 -0.65 5.73
C ALA A 421 -10.71 -1.19 4.41
N ALA A 422 -9.84 -1.60 3.48
CA ALA A 422 -10.25 -2.15 2.19
C ALA A 422 -11.07 -3.44 2.34
N HIS A 423 -10.59 -4.39 3.15
CA HIS A 423 -11.32 -5.63 3.42
C HIS A 423 -12.67 -5.35 4.09
N THR A 424 -12.70 -4.45 5.10
CA THR A 424 -13.94 -4.05 5.78
C THR A 424 -14.96 -3.47 4.80
N VAL A 425 -14.54 -2.48 3.98
CA VAL A 425 -15.43 -1.83 3.01
C VAL A 425 -15.94 -2.81 1.97
N ALA A 426 -15.07 -3.66 1.41
CA ALA A 426 -15.47 -4.68 0.45
C ALA A 426 -16.47 -5.67 1.05
N ALA A 427 -16.25 -6.14 2.27
CA ALA A 427 -17.15 -7.08 2.96
C ALA A 427 -18.52 -6.44 3.27
N VAL A 428 -18.54 -5.19 3.77
CA VAL A 428 -19.79 -4.48 4.06
C VAL A 428 -20.56 -4.19 2.77
N ALA A 429 -19.89 -3.66 1.74
CA ALA A 429 -20.50 -3.37 0.44
C ALA A 429 -21.09 -4.64 -0.21
N ALA A 430 -20.33 -5.75 -0.14
CA ALA A 430 -20.78 -7.03 -0.66
C ALA A 430 -22.00 -7.59 0.08
N ARG A 431 -22.05 -7.50 1.41
CA ARG A 431 -23.20 -7.91 2.21
C ARG A 431 -24.44 -7.07 1.86
N ARG A 432 -24.30 -5.75 1.76
CA ARG A 432 -25.40 -4.84 1.34
C ARG A 432 -25.92 -5.19 -0.06
N ALA A 433 -25.04 -5.63 -0.96
CA ALA A 433 -25.39 -6.01 -2.33
C ALA A 433 -25.82 -7.48 -2.49
N GLY A 434 -25.81 -8.30 -1.43
CA GLY A 434 -26.10 -9.74 -1.51
C GLY A 434 -25.06 -10.54 -2.32
N ARG A 435 -23.80 -10.08 -2.36
CA ARG A 435 -22.70 -10.67 -3.14
C ARG A 435 -21.53 -11.19 -2.28
N PHE A 436 -21.69 -11.19 -0.97
CA PHE A 436 -20.63 -11.59 -0.05
C PHE A 436 -20.27 -13.07 -0.20
N ASP A 437 -18.98 -13.33 -0.48
CA ASP A 437 -18.41 -14.67 -0.57
C ASP A 437 -17.73 -15.03 0.77
N ALA A 438 -18.38 -15.88 1.55
CA ALA A 438 -17.89 -16.27 2.86
C ALA A 438 -16.62 -17.13 2.82
N ASP A 439 -16.41 -17.96 1.78
CA ASP A 439 -15.19 -18.76 1.63
C ASP A 439 -14.00 -17.86 1.26
N ALA A 440 -14.17 -16.96 0.31
CA ALA A 440 -13.16 -15.97 -0.03
C ALA A 440 -12.78 -15.09 1.17
N HIS A 441 -13.76 -14.67 1.96
CA HIS A 441 -13.53 -13.92 3.19
C HIS A 441 -12.69 -14.69 4.22
N ARG A 442 -13.06 -15.95 4.52
CA ARG A 442 -12.30 -16.82 5.43
C ARG A 442 -10.85 -17.05 4.94
N ARG A 443 -10.68 -17.22 3.63
CA ARG A 443 -9.35 -17.37 3.01
C ARG A 443 -8.51 -16.11 3.20
N LEU A 444 -9.07 -14.94 2.96
CA LEU A 444 -8.35 -13.69 3.15
C LEU A 444 -7.96 -13.47 4.62
N LEU A 445 -8.86 -13.73 5.58
CA LEU A 445 -8.54 -13.65 7.01
C LEU A 445 -7.39 -14.60 7.38
N LEU A 446 -7.47 -15.87 6.97
CA LEU A 446 -6.42 -16.84 7.26
C LEU A 446 -5.09 -16.46 6.59
N HIS A 447 -5.14 -15.99 5.34
CA HIS A 447 -3.95 -15.56 4.63
C HIS A 447 -3.24 -14.43 5.38
N ARG A 448 -3.97 -13.39 5.80
CA ARG A 448 -3.41 -12.29 6.60
C ARG A 448 -2.82 -12.77 7.91
N LEU A 449 -3.51 -13.62 8.66
CA LEU A 449 -3.00 -14.18 9.92
C LEU A 449 -1.72 -14.97 9.71
N LEU A 450 -1.65 -15.79 8.65
CA LEU A 450 -0.45 -16.60 8.36
C LEU A 450 0.71 -15.78 7.82
N GLU A 451 0.46 -14.77 7.01
CA GLU A 451 1.51 -13.89 6.51
C GLU A 451 2.02 -12.95 7.62
N ASP A 452 1.11 -12.22 8.29
CA ASP A 452 1.47 -11.15 9.20
C ASP A 452 2.06 -11.69 10.52
N TRP A 453 1.45 -12.71 11.08
CA TRP A 453 1.91 -13.35 12.31
C TRP A 453 2.78 -14.59 12.04
N GLY A 454 2.24 -15.54 11.24
CA GLY A 454 2.89 -16.84 11.03
C GLY A 454 4.25 -16.69 10.36
N TYR A 455 4.37 -15.83 9.35
CA TYR A 455 5.64 -15.56 8.67
C TYR A 455 6.39 -14.38 9.29
N MET A 456 5.83 -13.18 9.22
CA MET A 456 6.58 -11.96 9.50
C MET A 456 7.06 -11.86 10.94
N ALA A 457 6.23 -12.23 11.92
CA ALA A 457 6.62 -12.21 13.35
C ALA A 457 7.23 -13.54 13.84
N SER A 458 7.17 -14.62 13.06
CA SER A 458 7.62 -15.95 13.50
C SER A 458 8.63 -16.61 12.57
N ALA A 459 8.17 -17.14 11.40
CA ALA A 459 8.98 -17.98 10.52
C ALA A 459 10.13 -17.21 9.87
N ARG A 460 9.97 -15.92 9.57
CA ARG A 460 11.01 -15.09 8.97
C ARG A 460 12.29 -15.05 9.78
N GLY A 461 12.19 -14.88 11.10
CA GLY A 461 13.37 -14.89 11.98
C GLY A 461 14.13 -16.24 11.92
N ARG A 462 13.39 -17.35 11.90
CA ARG A 462 13.99 -18.71 11.77
C ARG A 462 14.62 -18.92 10.38
N ALA A 463 13.95 -18.47 9.33
CA ALA A 463 14.48 -18.53 7.97
C ALA A 463 15.79 -17.73 7.84
N ARG A 464 15.85 -16.51 8.37
CA ARG A 464 17.06 -15.68 8.41
C ARG A 464 18.18 -16.34 9.21
N ALA A 465 17.87 -16.90 10.38
CA ALA A 465 18.86 -17.63 11.18
C ALA A 465 19.44 -18.84 10.43
N ALA A 466 18.62 -19.57 9.67
CA ALA A 466 19.06 -20.69 8.83
C ALA A 466 19.93 -20.25 7.64
N LEU A 467 19.71 -19.03 7.11
CA LEU A 467 20.52 -18.44 6.04
C LEU A 467 21.85 -17.86 6.54
N GLY A 468 22.00 -17.68 7.85
CA GLY A 468 23.18 -17.10 8.50
C GLY A 468 23.06 -15.62 8.79
N SER A 469 24.10 -15.04 9.37
CA SER A 469 24.12 -13.66 9.86
C SER A 469 24.41 -12.59 8.80
N ASP A 470 24.73 -12.99 7.58
CA ASP A 470 25.00 -12.08 6.47
C ASP A 470 23.67 -11.57 5.88
N PRO A 471 23.32 -10.26 6.03
CA PRO A 471 22.08 -9.71 5.50
C PRO A 471 21.92 -9.88 3.99
N ALA A 472 23.01 -9.87 3.23
CA ALA A 472 22.97 -10.06 1.78
C ALA A 472 22.40 -11.43 1.37
N ARG A 473 22.48 -12.45 2.24
CA ARG A 473 21.86 -13.76 2.01
C ARG A 473 20.36 -13.73 2.23
N HIS A 474 19.85 -12.79 3.03
CA HIS A 474 18.43 -12.64 3.29
C HIS A 474 17.69 -12.05 2.08
N ASP A 475 18.40 -11.35 1.20
CA ASP A 475 17.87 -10.64 0.04
C ASP A 475 18.24 -11.31 -1.29
N ARG A 476 18.81 -12.51 -1.25
CA ARG A 476 19.23 -13.30 -2.43
C ARG A 476 18.98 -14.78 -2.23
N VAL A 477 17.78 -15.15 -1.82
CA VAL A 477 17.38 -16.54 -1.57
C VAL A 477 16.97 -17.18 -2.91
N PRO A 478 17.69 -18.20 -3.41
CA PRO A 478 17.29 -18.90 -4.63
C PRO A 478 15.88 -19.51 -4.52
N ALA A 479 15.15 -19.53 -5.63
CA ALA A 479 13.76 -20.03 -5.66
C ALA A 479 13.63 -21.54 -5.30
N ASP A 480 14.72 -22.30 -5.37
CA ASP A 480 14.81 -23.72 -4.98
C ASP A 480 15.51 -23.95 -3.64
N HIS A 481 15.79 -22.89 -2.88
CA HIS A 481 16.52 -22.99 -1.61
C HIS A 481 15.74 -23.82 -0.56
N PRO A 482 16.40 -24.76 0.17
CA PRO A 482 15.73 -25.60 1.17
C PRO A 482 14.98 -24.85 2.27
N VAL A 483 15.32 -23.57 2.54
CA VAL A 483 14.62 -22.74 3.52
C VAL A 483 13.13 -22.57 3.19
N LEU A 484 12.72 -22.65 1.92
CA LEU A 484 11.32 -22.57 1.52
C LEU A 484 10.48 -23.71 2.09
N ALA A 485 11.03 -24.93 2.10
CA ALA A 485 10.35 -26.08 2.71
C ALA A 485 10.21 -25.91 4.24
N ALA A 486 11.21 -25.32 4.91
CA ALA A 486 11.13 -24.99 6.33
C ALA A 486 10.06 -23.90 6.60
N VAL A 487 10.00 -22.85 5.77
CA VAL A 487 8.96 -21.82 5.85
C VAL A 487 7.57 -22.42 5.67
N ALA A 488 7.41 -23.32 4.69
CA ALA A 488 6.13 -24.00 4.45
C ALA A 488 5.69 -24.83 5.66
N ALA A 489 6.61 -25.57 6.28
CA ALA A 489 6.33 -26.34 7.50
C ALA A 489 5.97 -25.43 8.69
N ASP A 490 6.67 -24.31 8.85
CA ASP A 490 6.38 -23.30 9.87
C ASP A 490 4.99 -22.68 9.69
N LEU A 491 4.61 -22.32 8.45
CA LEU A 491 3.27 -21.80 8.14
C LEU A 491 2.18 -22.83 8.41
N ALA A 492 2.41 -24.11 8.08
CA ALA A 492 1.48 -25.19 8.40
C ALA A 492 1.30 -25.34 9.92
N ALA A 493 2.40 -25.31 10.68
CA ALA A 493 2.34 -25.37 12.14
C ALA A 493 1.63 -24.13 12.75
N CYS A 494 1.82 -22.94 12.19
CA CYS A 494 1.08 -21.74 12.58
C CYS A 494 -0.42 -21.88 12.27
N ARG A 495 -0.77 -22.44 11.08
CA ARG A 495 -2.15 -22.72 10.69
C ARG A 495 -2.86 -23.63 11.71
N ASP A 496 -2.20 -24.67 12.20
CA ASP A 496 -2.79 -25.62 13.16
C ASP A 496 -3.08 -25.00 14.53
N ARG A 497 -2.46 -23.87 14.84
CA ARG A 497 -2.69 -23.09 16.06
C ARG A 497 -3.84 -22.09 15.94
N LEU A 498 -4.41 -21.90 14.74
CA LEU A 498 -5.50 -20.95 14.48
C LEU A 498 -6.85 -21.69 14.46
N PRO A 499 -7.70 -21.56 15.52
CA PRO A 499 -9.03 -22.15 15.54
C PRO A 499 -9.94 -21.49 14.50
N GLY A 500 -11.02 -22.20 14.10
CA GLY A 500 -12.05 -21.65 13.24
C GLY A 500 -11.83 -21.84 11.73
N PHE A 501 -10.60 -22.09 11.28
CA PHE A 501 -10.27 -22.23 9.85
C PHE A 501 -10.17 -23.69 9.37
N GLY A 502 -10.93 -24.60 9.99
CA GLY A 502 -10.96 -26.02 9.59
C GLY A 502 -11.18 -26.19 8.08
N GLY A 503 -10.51 -27.20 7.50
CA GLY A 503 -10.60 -27.51 6.08
C GLY A 503 -9.73 -26.63 5.16
N LEU A 504 -9.08 -25.56 5.67
CA LEU A 504 -8.08 -24.79 4.92
C LEU A 504 -6.66 -25.19 5.33
N ALA A 505 -5.77 -25.31 4.37
CA ALA A 505 -4.36 -25.66 4.58
C ALA A 505 -3.46 -24.85 3.64
N VAL A 506 -2.21 -24.64 4.04
CA VAL A 506 -1.17 -24.06 3.17
C VAL A 506 -0.76 -25.10 2.12
N ASP A 507 -0.69 -24.72 0.85
CA ASP A 507 -0.05 -25.54 -0.17
C ASP A 507 1.48 -25.37 -0.05
N PRO A 508 2.22 -26.40 0.39
CA PRO A 508 3.64 -26.25 0.63
C PRO A 508 4.47 -26.01 -0.64
N ARG A 509 3.90 -26.36 -1.82
CA ARG A 509 4.56 -26.16 -3.12
C ARG A 509 4.39 -24.74 -3.66
N SER A 510 3.47 -23.98 -3.11
CA SER A 510 3.19 -22.61 -3.54
C SER A 510 4.01 -21.57 -2.78
N VAL A 511 4.74 -21.97 -1.73
CA VAL A 511 5.50 -21.03 -0.89
C VAL A 511 6.68 -20.47 -1.66
N VAL A 512 6.70 -19.15 -1.83
CA VAL A 512 7.76 -18.39 -2.49
C VAL A 512 8.12 -17.15 -1.69
N LEU A 513 9.33 -16.66 -1.87
CA LEU A 513 9.80 -15.39 -1.32
C LEU A 513 9.84 -14.36 -2.45
N PRO A 514 8.92 -13.40 -2.49
CA PRO A 514 8.90 -12.35 -3.50
C PRO A 514 10.27 -11.63 -3.59
N TRP A 515 10.69 -11.30 -4.79
CA TRP A 515 12.00 -10.70 -5.08
C TRP A 515 13.21 -11.48 -4.53
N ASN A 516 13.02 -12.78 -4.27
CA ASN A 516 14.05 -13.65 -3.68
C ASN A 516 14.57 -13.14 -2.32
N ARG A 517 13.75 -12.43 -1.56
CA ARG A 517 14.12 -11.86 -0.25
C ARG A 517 13.20 -12.36 0.86
N THR A 518 13.74 -12.42 2.07
CA THR A 518 13.00 -12.87 3.26
C THR A 518 12.03 -11.84 3.82
N PHE A 519 11.83 -10.71 3.19
CA PHE A 519 10.99 -9.63 3.75
C PHE A 519 9.53 -10.04 3.84
N GLU A 520 8.99 -10.66 2.81
CA GLU A 520 7.60 -11.11 2.67
C GLU A 520 7.54 -12.54 2.13
N VAL A 521 6.36 -13.17 2.18
CA VAL A 521 6.11 -14.52 1.66
C VAL A 521 4.83 -14.52 0.82
N ASP A 522 4.77 -15.34 -0.21
CA ASP A 522 3.53 -15.67 -0.91
C ASP A 522 3.26 -17.16 -0.82
N PHE A 523 1.99 -17.52 -0.71
CA PHE A 523 1.53 -18.90 -0.65
C PHE A 523 0.04 -19.02 -1.01
N ALA A 524 -0.36 -20.18 -1.48
CA ALA A 524 -1.75 -20.51 -1.74
C ALA A 524 -2.36 -21.31 -0.58
N LEU A 525 -3.67 -21.12 -0.37
CA LEU A 525 -4.49 -21.93 0.53
C LEU A 525 -5.28 -22.97 -0.27
N THR A 526 -5.24 -24.23 0.16
CA THR A 526 -6.02 -25.34 -0.37
C THR A 526 -7.17 -25.71 0.57
N GLY A 527 -8.14 -26.53 0.10
CA GLY A 527 -9.29 -26.95 0.88
C GLY A 527 -10.43 -25.90 0.87
N GLY A 528 -11.46 -26.06 1.71
CA GLY A 528 -12.68 -25.24 1.73
C GLY A 528 -13.77 -25.77 0.79
N ALA A 529 -14.95 -25.12 0.78
CA ALA A 529 -16.14 -25.59 0.07
C ALA A 529 -16.10 -25.41 -1.45
N ALA A 530 -15.17 -24.64 -2.00
CA ALA A 530 -14.95 -24.48 -3.44
C ALA A 530 -13.44 -24.43 -3.75
N ALA A 531 -12.96 -25.37 -4.56
CA ALA A 531 -11.70 -25.20 -5.24
C ALA A 531 -11.85 -24.07 -6.26
N VAL A 532 -11.65 -22.81 -5.84
CA VAL A 532 -11.44 -21.71 -6.79
C VAL A 532 -10.20 -22.07 -7.58
N GLN A 533 -10.36 -22.25 -8.89
CA GLN A 533 -9.27 -22.54 -9.81
C GLN A 533 -8.09 -21.62 -9.48
N ALA A 534 -7.02 -22.20 -8.99
CA ALA A 534 -5.73 -21.55 -8.86
C ALA A 534 -5.34 -21.12 -10.28
N THR A 535 -5.61 -19.90 -10.64
CA THR A 535 -4.97 -19.31 -11.82
C THR A 535 -3.48 -19.27 -11.50
N ALA A 536 -2.72 -19.93 -12.34
CA ALA A 536 -1.30 -20.22 -12.24
C ALA A 536 -0.53 -19.11 -11.50
N ALA A 537 0.16 -19.49 -10.44
CA ALA A 537 1.26 -18.71 -9.92
C ALA A 537 2.13 -18.29 -11.10
N VAL A 538 2.38 -17.00 -11.23
CA VAL A 538 3.33 -16.49 -12.22
C VAL A 538 4.65 -17.18 -11.90
N PRO A 539 5.21 -18.01 -12.79
CA PRO A 539 6.48 -18.66 -12.49
C PRO A 539 7.51 -17.57 -12.24
N ALA A 540 8.19 -17.65 -11.11
CA ALA A 540 9.32 -16.80 -10.81
C ALA A 540 10.33 -16.96 -11.95
N THR A 541 10.42 -15.96 -12.83
CA THR A 541 11.43 -15.95 -13.89
C THR A 541 12.78 -15.84 -13.19
N ALA A 542 13.56 -16.92 -13.23
CA ALA A 542 14.93 -16.93 -12.77
C ALA A 542 15.68 -15.80 -13.49
N VAL A 543 16.15 -14.82 -12.73
CA VAL A 543 17.04 -13.78 -13.24
C VAL A 543 18.36 -14.49 -13.57
N PRO A 544 18.83 -14.48 -14.84
CA PRO A 544 20.13 -15.06 -15.15
C PRO A 544 21.21 -14.28 -14.39
N ALA A 545 22.07 -15.01 -13.68
CA ALA A 545 23.24 -14.44 -13.02
C ALA A 545 24.11 -13.78 -14.08
N THR A 546 24.20 -12.45 -14.09
CA THR A 546 25.20 -11.72 -14.87
C THR A 546 26.53 -11.96 -14.20
N GLY A 547 27.32 -12.89 -14.76
CA GLY A 547 28.71 -13.07 -14.39
C GLY A 547 29.52 -11.81 -14.70
N PRO A 548 30.62 -11.54 -13.97
CA PRO A 548 31.43 -10.37 -14.20
C PRO A 548 32.02 -10.41 -15.61
N ALA A 549 31.83 -9.35 -16.39
CA ALA A 549 32.47 -9.18 -17.68
C ALA A 549 33.98 -9.18 -17.49
N ALA A 550 34.66 -10.17 -18.08
CA ALA A 550 36.10 -10.23 -18.14
C ALA A 550 36.62 -9.00 -18.89
N GLY A 551 37.45 -8.21 -18.20
CA GLY A 551 38.08 -7.02 -18.78
C GLY A 551 38.96 -7.39 -19.96
N ALA A 552 38.68 -6.83 -21.11
CA ALA A 552 39.59 -6.81 -22.26
C ALA A 552 40.70 -5.80 -21.97
N ARG A 553 41.95 -6.27 -21.94
CA ARG A 553 43.14 -5.43 -21.96
C ARG A 553 43.27 -4.75 -23.33
N PRO A 554 43.68 -3.47 -23.39
CA PRO A 554 44.04 -2.87 -24.66
C PRO A 554 45.36 -3.47 -25.16
N ALA A 555 45.43 -3.77 -26.44
CA ALA A 555 46.68 -4.12 -27.14
C ALA A 555 47.57 -2.88 -27.26
N GLU A 556 48.85 -3.02 -26.88
CA GLU A 556 49.90 -2.06 -27.19
C GLU A 556 50.15 -2.11 -28.73
N GLU A 557 49.97 -0.98 -29.40
CA GLU A 557 50.56 -0.72 -30.70
C GLU A 557 51.97 -0.14 -30.50
N GLN A 558 52.95 -0.89 -30.99
CA GLN A 558 54.30 -0.40 -31.34
C GLN A 558 54.20 0.18 -32.75
N GLU A 559 54.45 1.47 -32.87
CA GLU A 559 55.47 2.19 -33.71
C GLU A 559 55.21 3.70 -33.64
#